data_d0df4178839a778e64d3c35f7c8e69bf
#
_entry.id   d0df4178839a778e64d3c35f7c8e69bf
#
_cell.length_a   1.000
_cell.length_b   1.000
_cell.length_c   1.000
_cell.angle_alpha   90.00
_cell.angle_beta   90.00
_cell.angle_gamma   90.00
#
_symmetry.space_group_name_H-M   'P 1'
#
loop_
_entity.id
_entity.type
_entity.pdbx_description
1 polymer ?
#
loop_
_entity_poly.entity_id
_entity_poly.type
_entity_poly.pdbx_seq_one_letter_code
_entity_poly.pdbx_strand_id
1 'polypeptide(L)'
;YQSYTGIYCKDYFPEILFSTRLEPKLNPYREAEILGDKSFLPLLFSGIEGLHIPQTYLSCVKGIYRNGNNALLSPAEAYMSLFDRGKCVVKKTIDTSSGRDVQICNFVGGQDIGSSLAVREVLEKFGNNFVVQELIHQADVLATLNPSSVNTFRVITYILDDRIHICPIALRLGRSSSDRDNIHYGGVCIGINADGTLKKEAFSEQGEHFVFHPDTKVKFSGYNIGGGNLTRIKETVLKMHANLPYLGILSWDLSLDTEGAVVLIEVNTTGQSAWFCQMVNGESLFGENTGKMLQLIRK
;
A
#
# COMPACT_ATOMS: atom_id res chain seq x y z
N TYR A 1 -20.91 5.69 -6.65
CA TYR A 1 -20.51 4.28 -6.54
C TYR A 1 -21.45 3.36 -7.33
N GLN A 2 -22.74 3.54 -7.23
CA GLN A 2 -23.71 2.73 -7.97
C GLN A 2 -23.47 2.73 -9.49
N SER A 3 -22.97 3.82 -10.06
CA SER A 3 -22.67 3.94 -11.50
C SER A 3 -21.60 2.95 -11.98
N TYR A 4 -20.77 2.43 -11.08
CA TYR A 4 -19.72 1.46 -11.42
C TYR A 4 -20.25 0.02 -11.42
N THR A 5 -20.85 -0.41 -10.34
CA THR A 5 -21.28 -1.82 -10.17
C THR A 5 -22.74 -2.06 -10.52
N GLY A 6 -23.55 -1.01 -10.72
CA GLY A 6 -25.01 -1.10 -10.80
C GLY A 6 -25.69 -1.38 -9.46
N ILE A 7 -24.94 -1.59 -8.39
CA ILE A 7 -25.48 -1.97 -7.08
C ILE A 7 -25.83 -0.72 -6.28
N TYR A 8 -27.09 -0.60 -5.89
CA TYR A 8 -27.51 0.44 -4.94
C TYR A 8 -27.19 0.00 -3.51
N CYS A 9 -26.52 0.86 -2.76
CA CYS A 9 -26.33 0.71 -1.32
C CYS A 9 -26.60 2.06 -0.64
N LYS A 10 -27.62 2.10 0.21
CA LYS A 10 -28.00 3.33 0.94
C LYS A 10 -26.92 3.80 1.92
N ASP A 11 -26.04 2.90 2.33
CA ASP A 11 -25.02 3.11 3.35
C ASP A 11 -23.63 3.43 2.76
N TYR A 12 -23.55 3.71 1.45
CA TYR A 12 -22.30 4.24 0.88
C TYR A 12 -21.85 5.50 1.61
N PHE A 13 -20.59 5.50 2.06
CA PHE A 13 -20.01 6.63 2.78
C PHE A 13 -19.40 7.63 1.78
N PRO A 14 -19.85 8.89 1.74
CA PRO A 14 -19.32 9.89 0.79
C PRO A 14 -17.84 10.18 1.05
N GLU A 15 -17.02 10.16 0.01
CA GLU A 15 -15.57 10.43 0.11
C GLU A 15 -15.27 11.81 0.71
N ILE A 16 -16.07 12.81 0.38
CA ILE A 16 -15.91 14.16 0.93
C ILE A 16 -16.09 14.18 2.46
N LEU A 17 -17.03 13.40 3.00
CA LEU A 17 -17.21 13.30 4.44
C LEU A 17 -16.10 12.48 5.09
N PHE A 18 -15.59 11.47 4.38
CA PHE A 18 -14.47 10.66 4.83
C PHE A 18 -13.22 11.54 4.99
N SER A 19 -12.77 12.18 3.92
CA SER A 19 -11.51 12.91 3.88
C SER A 19 -11.52 14.21 4.68
N THR A 20 -12.66 14.93 4.73
CA THR A 20 -12.71 16.26 5.38
C THR A 20 -13.21 16.24 6.82
N ARG A 21 -13.87 15.16 7.25
CA ARG A 21 -14.50 15.10 8.58
C ARG A 21 -14.09 13.88 9.39
N LEU A 22 -14.18 12.68 8.81
CA LEU A 22 -13.99 11.44 9.55
C LEU A 22 -12.53 11.15 9.81
N GLU A 23 -11.71 11.12 8.77
CA GLU A 23 -10.28 10.85 8.88
C GLU A 23 -9.58 11.83 9.82
N PRO A 24 -9.71 13.18 9.70
CA PRO A 24 -9.07 14.11 10.61
C PRO A 24 -9.52 13.97 12.07
N LYS A 25 -10.73 13.45 12.29
CA LYS A 25 -11.24 13.21 13.64
C LYS A 25 -10.70 11.93 14.26
N LEU A 26 -10.51 10.90 13.48
CA LEU A 26 -10.02 9.59 13.92
C LEU A 26 -8.49 9.55 14.02
N ASN A 27 -7.80 10.34 13.20
CA ASN A 27 -6.36 10.37 13.11
C ASN A 27 -5.85 11.78 13.45
N PRO A 28 -5.42 12.04 14.70
CA PRO A 28 -4.81 13.32 15.04
C PRO A 28 -3.57 13.57 14.19
N TYR A 29 -3.47 14.77 13.60
CA TYR A 29 -2.48 15.08 12.55
C TYR A 29 -1.03 14.80 12.97
N ARG A 30 -0.67 15.15 14.21
CA ARG A 30 0.72 14.99 14.70
C ARG A 30 1.16 13.53 14.75
N GLU A 31 0.32 12.68 15.32
CA GLU A 31 0.56 11.24 15.44
C GLU A 31 0.55 10.58 14.06
N ALA A 32 -0.41 10.97 13.23
CA ALA A 32 -0.56 10.45 11.90
C ALA A 32 0.66 10.74 11.00
N GLU A 33 1.18 11.98 11.02
CA GLU A 33 2.34 12.36 10.21
C GLU A 33 3.59 11.53 10.56
N ILE A 34 3.87 11.36 11.87
CA ILE A 34 5.04 10.60 12.32
C ILE A 34 4.89 9.11 12.03
N LEU A 35 3.73 8.54 12.34
CA LEU A 35 3.50 7.10 12.21
C LEU A 35 3.31 6.64 10.76
N GLY A 36 3.10 7.57 9.84
CA GLY A 36 3.08 7.31 8.38
C GLY A 36 4.47 7.30 7.72
N ASP A 37 5.54 7.69 8.42
CA ASP A 37 6.89 7.68 7.87
C ASP A 37 7.39 6.23 7.66
N LYS A 38 7.72 5.89 6.41
CA LYS A 38 8.15 4.54 6.02
C LYS A 38 9.41 4.05 6.73
N SER A 39 10.24 4.98 7.22
CA SER A 39 11.46 4.63 7.97
C SER A 39 11.18 3.98 9.33
N PHE A 40 9.98 4.18 9.89
CA PHE A 40 9.56 3.60 11.16
C PHE A 40 8.87 2.24 11.04
N LEU A 41 8.45 1.81 9.85
CA LEU A 41 7.70 0.55 9.68
C LEU A 41 8.40 -0.66 10.31
N PRO A 42 9.74 -0.84 10.18
CA PRO A 42 10.43 -1.95 10.83
C PRO A 42 10.37 -1.89 12.37
N LEU A 43 10.37 -0.69 12.94
CA LEU A 43 10.27 -0.51 14.40
C LEU A 43 8.86 -0.75 14.92
N LEU A 44 7.85 -0.29 14.18
CA LEU A 44 6.45 -0.38 14.59
C LEU A 44 5.89 -1.81 14.52
N PHE A 45 6.37 -2.61 13.56
CA PHE A 45 5.77 -3.90 13.24
C PHE A 45 6.73 -5.09 13.33
N SER A 46 7.94 -4.89 13.89
CA SER A 46 8.86 -6.00 14.15
C SER A 46 8.23 -7.05 15.05
N GLY A 47 8.48 -8.32 14.76
CA GLY A 47 7.98 -9.44 15.57
C GLY A 47 6.55 -9.90 15.28
N ILE A 48 5.86 -9.31 14.30
CA ILE A 48 4.58 -9.84 13.82
C ILE A 48 4.86 -11.07 12.94
N GLU A 49 4.46 -12.24 13.41
CA GLU A 49 4.64 -13.50 12.69
C GLU A 49 3.90 -13.49 11.34
N GLY A 50 4.57 -13.94 10.29
CA GLY A 50 4.03 -13.99 8.93
C GLY A 50 3.96 -12.66 8.21
N LEU A 51 4.49 -11.58 8.82
CA LEU A 51 4.66 -10.27 8.20
C LEU A 51 6.09 -10.11 7.67
N HIS A 52 6.20 -9.83 6.38
CA HIS A 52 7.43 -9.44 5.71
C HIS A 52 7.46 -7.92 5.57
N ILE A 53 8.39 -7.26 6.25
CA ILE A 53 8.68 -5.84 6.05
C ILE A 53 9.93 -5.76 5.17
N PRO A 54 9.88 -5.08 3.99
CA PRO A 54 11.02 -5.01 3.08
C PRO A 54 12.28 -4.57 3.81
N GLN A 55 13.37 -5.35 3.68
CA GLN A 55 14.63 -5.05 4.33
C GLN A 55 15.14 -3.67 3.93
N THR A 56 15.39 -2.81 4.90
CA THR A 56 15.99 -1.49 4.65
C THR A 56 17.51 -1.63 4.60
N TYR A 57 18.13 -1.24 3.50
CA TYR A 57 19.58 -1.23 3.33
C TYR A 57 20.19 0.10 3.79
N LEU A 58 19.49 1.19 3.46
CA LEU A 58 19.89 2.56 3.81
C LEU A 58 18.64 3.38 4.08
N SER A 59 18.69 4.22 5.08
CA SER A 59 17.71 5.28 5.30
C SER A 59 18.39 6.63 5.41
N CYS A 60 17.73 7.67 4.93
CA CYS A 60 18.09 9.06 5.14
C CYS A 60 16.87 9.80 5.67
N VAL A 61 16.96 10.33 6.88
CA VAL A 61 15.89 11.11 7.51
C VAL A 61 16.47 12.45 7.95
N LYS A 62 15.94 13.53 7.39
CA LYS A 62 16.46 14.90 7.59
C LYS A 62 17.97 15.01 7.33
N GLY A 63 18.48 14.28 6.32
CA GLY A 63 19.89 14.26 5.94
C GLY A 63 20.78 13.37 6.82
N ILE A 64 20.24 12.67 7.79
CA ILE A 64 20.98 11.73 8.64
C ILE A 64 20.88 10.33 8.05
N TYR A 65 22.01 9.77 7.65
CA TYR A 65 22.10 8.44 7.05
C TYR A 65 22.25 7.36 8.12
N ARG A 66 21.54 6.23 7.93
CA ARG A 66 21.62 5.03 8.75
C ARG A 66 21.60 3.78 7.88
N ASN A 67 22.36 2.77 8.27
CA ASN A 67 22.28 1.45 7.65
C ASN A 67 21.04 0.66 8.16
N GLY A 68 20.83 -0.55 7.62
CA GLY A 68 19.73 -1.42 8.01
C GLY A 68 19.69 -1.84 9.50
N ASN A 69 20.82 -1.69 10.20
CA ASN A 69 20.94 -1.93 11.65
C ASN A 69 20.84 -0.64 12.47
N ASN A 70 20.34 0.45 11.90
CA ASN A 70 20.24 1.78 12.52
C ASN A 70 21.57 2.45 12.93
N ALA A 71 22.71 1.92 12.51
CA ALA A 71 24.00 2.58 12.75
C ALA A 71 24.14 3.82 11.86
N LEU A 72 24.66 4.90 12.45
CA LEU A 72 24.93 6.15 11.75
C LEU A 72 26.02 5.96 10.69
N LEU A 73 25.85 6.58 9.55
CA LEU A 73 26.80 6.61 8.45
C LEU A 73 27.11 8.05 8.05
N SER A 74 28.35 8.30 7.65
CA SER A 74 28.69 9.49 6.87
C SER A 74 28.08 9.37 5.45
N PRO A 75 27.89 10.47 4.70
CA PRO A 75 27.42 10.41 3.33
C PRO A 75 28.28 9.49 2.43
N ALA A 76 29.60 9.51 2.59
CA ALA A 76 30.52 8.67 1.83
C ALA A 76 30.29 7.18 2.12
N GLU A 77 30.17 6.78 3.39
CA GLU A 77 29.86 5.40 3.78
C GLU A 77 28.49 4.96 3.26
N ALA A 78 27.49 5.85 3.30
CA ALA A 78 26.15 5.57 2.77
C ALA A 78 26.21 5.25 1.27
N TYR A 79 26.92 6.05 0.47
CA TYR A 79 27.08 5.81 -0.97
C TYR A 79 27.86 4.52 -1.24
N MET A 80 28.92 4.26 -0.48
CA MET A 80 29.72 3.04 -0.61
C MET A 80 28.94 1.79 -0.20
N SER A 81 28.00 1.87 0.74
CA SER A 81 27.16 0.73 1.13
C SER A 81 26.26 0.21 0.01
N LEU A 82 26.02 1.03 -1.00
CA LEU A 82 25.20 0.71 -2.17
C LEU A 82 26.04 0.45 -3.44
N PHE A 83 27.38 0.48 -3.38
CA PHE A 83 28.26 0.42 -4.55
C PHE A 83 27.98 -0.77 -5.48
N ASP A 84 27.76 -1.96 -4.93
CA ASP A 84 27.39 -3.20 -5.64
C ASP A 84 26.13 -3.85 -5.03
N ARG A 85 25.16 -3.02 -4.63
CA ARG A 85 23.94 -3.52 -3.97
C ARG A 85 23.09 -4.41 -4.88
N GLY A 86 23.19 -4.23 -6.19
CA GLY A 86 22.29 -4.89 -7.14
C GLY A 86 20.90 -4.24 -7.14
N LYS A 87 19.88 -5.04 -7.44
CA LYS A 87 18.49 -4.56 -7.55
C LYS A 87 17.93 -4.16 -6.19
N CYS A 88 17.37 -2.95 -6.12
CA CYS A 88 16.73 -2.39 -4.93
C CYS A 88 15.69 -1.34 -5.33
N VAL A 89 14.92 -0.87 -4.35
CA VAL A 89 13.95 0.22 -4.53
C VAL A 89 14.37 1.40 -3.69
N VAL A 90 14.42 2.58 -4.31
CA VAL A 90 14.59 3.87 -3.62
C VAL A 90 13.24 4.56 -3.57
N LYS A 91 12.80 5.00 -2.37
CA LYS A 91 11.53 5.69 -2.20
C LYS A 91 11.61 6.75 -1.10
N LYS A 92 10.87 7.86 -1.27
CA LYS A 92 10.72 8.84 -0.18
C LYS A 92 9.99 8.22 1.00
N THR A 93 10.29 8.69 2.22
CA THR A 93 9.66 8.18 3.45
C THR A 93 8.35 8.87 3.78
N ILE A 94 8.22 10.14 3.41
CA ILE A 94 7.08 11.02 3.68
C ILE A 94 6.69 11.78 2.41
N ASP A 95 5.53 12.44 2.42
CA ASP A 95 5.00 13.29 1.34
C ASP A 95 4.90 12.59 -0.03
N THR A 96 4.66 11.28 -0.01
CA THR A 96 4.52 10.49 -1.22
C THR A 96 3.05 10.27 -1.53
N SER A 97 2.59 10.82 -2.64
CA SER A 97 1.28 10.49 -3.20
C SER A 97 1.45 9.66 -4.46
N SER A 98 0.70 8.56 -4.54
CA SER A 98 0.52 7.81 -5.80
C SER A 98 1.81 7.21 -6.40
N GLY A 99 2.84 6.90 -5.58
CA GLY A 99 4.09 6.25 -6.06
C GLY A 99 5.00 7.12 -6.93
N ARG A 100 4.84 8.46 -6.94
CA ARG A 100 5.67 9.37 -7.76
C ARG A 100 7.15 9.29 -7.43
N ASP A 101 7.47 9.05 -6.18
CA ASP A 101 8.84 9.09 -5.64
C ASP A 101 9.32 7.67 -5.31
N VAL A 102 9.15 6.74 -6.25
CA VAL A 102 9.65 5.36 -6.20
C VAL A 102 10.46 5.09 -7.45
N GLN A 103 11.67 4.58 -7.31
CA GLN A 103 12.53 4.17 -8.42
C GLN A 103 13.14 2.80 -8.12
N ILE A 104 13.01 1.88 -9.08
CA ILE A 104 13.76 0.62 -9.06
C ILE A 104 15.15 0.92 -9.62
N CYS A 105 16.19 0.56 -8.86
CA CYS A 105 17.59 0.74 -9.22
C CYS A 105 18.31 -0.61 -9.27
N ASN A 106 19.39 -0.67 -10.04
CA ASN A 106 20.33 -1.78 -10.06
C ASN A 106 21.74 -1.23 -9.94
N PHE A 107 22.26 -1.14 -8.72
CA PHE A 107 23.57 -0.55 -8.45
C PHE A 107 24.70 -1.58 -8.65
N VAL A 108 25.59 -1.29 -9.60
CA VAL A 108 26.79 -2.08 -9.92
C VAL A 108 27.93 -1.13 -10.20
N GLY A 109 29.08 -1.34 -9.54
CA GLY A 109 30.26 -0.49 -9.70
C GLY A 109 30.01 0.98 -9.35
N GLY A 110 29.12 1.26 -8.39
CA GLY A 110 28.79 2.61 -7.95
C GLY A 110 27.86 3.38 -8.87
N GLN A 111 27.24 2.75 -9.88
CA GLN A 111 26.29 3.35 -10.82
C GLN A 111 24.99 2.53 -10.88
N ASP A 112 23.90 3.20 -11.13
CA ASP A 112 22.64 2.54 -11.49
C ASP A 112 22.66 2.18 -12.98
N ILE A 113 22.54 0.89 -13.27
CA ILE A 113 22.60 0.36 -14.65
C ILE A 113 21.49 0.93 -15.53
N GLY A 114 20.30 1.18 -14.95
CA GLY A 114 19.14 1.69 -15.69
C GLY A 114 19.28 3.14 -16.15
N SER A 115 19.81 4.00 -15.30
CA SER A 115 19.96 5.45 -15.57
C SER A 115 21.39 5.88 -15.91
N SER A 116 22.38 5.02 -15.70
CA SER A 116 23.82 5.32 -15.80
C SER A 116 24.30 6.44 -14.85
N LEU A 117 23.51 6.77 -13.84
CA LEU A 117 23.86 7.78 -12.84
C LEU A 117 24.63 7.14 -11.69
N ALA A 118 25.56 7.90 -11.08
CA ALA A 118 26.21 7.48 -9.87
C ALA A 118 25.21 7.32 -8.71
N VAL A 119 25.47 6.40 -7.77
CA VAL A 119 24.64 6.19 -6.57
C VAL A 119 24.27 7.52 -5.92
N ARG A 120 25.27 8.42 -5.74
CA ARG A 120 25.08 9.75 -5.17
C ARG A 120 24.01 10.55 -5.93
N GLU A 121 24.13 10.63 -7.25
CA GLU A 121 23.21 11.41 -8.10
C GLU A 121 21.80 10.86 -8.07
N VAL A 122 21.64 9.53 -7.98
CA VAL A 122 20.34 8.90 -7.81
C VAL A 122 19.72 9.30 -6.47
N LEU A 123 20.47 9.18 -5.36
CA LEU A 123 19.95 9.47 -4.02
C LEU A 123 19.63 10.96 -3.82
N GLU A 124 20.43 11.86 -4.39
CA GLU A 124 20.20 13.32 -4.30
C GLU A 124 18.84 13.74 -4.90
N LYS A 125 18.29 12.99 -5.87
CA LYS A 125 16.93 13.24 -6.42
C LYS A 125 15.83 13.03 -5.39
N PHE A 126 16.06 12.18 -4.39
CA PHE A 126 15.09 11.89 -3.33
C PHE A 126 15.18 12.87 -2.15
N GLY A 127 16.19 13.76 -2.15
CA GLY A 127 16.39 14.77 -1.11
C GLY A 127 16.85 14.16 0.21
N ASN A 128 16.26 14.64 1.33
CA ASN A 128 16.74 14.33 2.68
C ASN A 128 15.88 13.30 3.42
N ASN A 129 14.84 12.73 2.78
CA ASN A 129 13.90 11.81 3.43
C ASN A 129 13.59 10.65 2.47
N PHE A 130 14.40 9.59 2.52
CA PHE A 130 14.22 8.42 1.68
C PHE A 130 14.72 7.13 2.36
N VAL A 131 14.28 6.01 1.83
CA VAL A 131 14.80 4.67 2.15
C VAL A 131 15.21 3.95 0.88
N VAL A 132 16.24 3.12 1.00
CA VAL A 132 16.63 2.12 -0.01
C VAL A 132 16.31 0.76 0.57
N GLN A 133 15.45 0.03 -0.10
CA GLN A 133 14.93 -1.25 0.39
C GLN A 133 15.08 -2.35 -0.65
N GLU A 134 14.92 -3.59 -0.21
CA GLU A 134 14.88 -4.74 -1.09
C GLU A 134 13.76 -4.62 -2.12
N LEU A 135 13.97 -5.22 -3.28
CA LEU A 135 12.95 -5.36 -4.31
C LEU A 135 12.08 -6.58 -3.96
N ILE A 136 10.79 -6.35 -3.79
CA ILE A 136 9.83 -7.41 -3.47
C ILE A 136 9.49 -8.22 -4.72
N HIS A 137 9.53 -9.54 -4.58
CA HIS A 137 9.03 -10.50 -5.54
C HIS A 137 7.67 -11.01 -5.06
N GLN A 138 6.62 -10.65 -5.77
CA GLN A 138 5.25 -11.03 -5.40
C GLN A 138 4.96 -12.50 -5.73
N ALA A 139 4.01 -13.09 -4.99
CA ALA A 139 3.52 -14.44 -5.22
C ALA A 139 2.97 -14.62 -6.64
N ASP A 140 3.12 -15.83 -7.21
CA ASP A 140 2.68 -16.16 -8.56
C ASP A 140 1.19 -15.87 -8.80
N VAL A 141 0.36 -16.04 -7.78
CA VAL A 141 -1.08 -15.72 -7.85
C VAL A 141 -1.34 -14.23 -8.11
N LEU A 142 -0.44 -13.35 -7.72
CA LEU A 142 -0.52 -11.93 -8.05
C LEU A 142 0.23 -11.61 -9.35
N ALA A 143 1.42 -12.20 -9.54
CA ALA A 143 2.24 -12.00 -10.73
C ALA A 143 1.52 -12.46 -12.02
N THR A 144 0.70 -13.50 -11.95
CA THR A 144 -0.14 -13.96 -13.08
C THR A 144 -1.14 -12.89 -13.52
N LEU A 145 -1.71 -12.13 -12.59
CA LEU A 145 -2.62 -11.02 -12.92
C LEU A 145 -1.86 -9.87 -13.59
N ASN A 146 -0.75 -9.45 -13.00
CA ASN A 146 0.14 -8.45 -13.58
C ASN A 146 1.57 -8.67 -13.08
N PRO A 147 2.54 -9.04 -13.95
CA PRO A 147 3.94 -9.25 -13.56
C PRO A 147 4.79 -7.98 -13.54
N SER A 148 4.33 -6.86 -14.11
CA SER A 148 5.16 -5.68 -14.34
C SER A 148 5.34 -4.80 -13.10
N SER A 149 4.44 -4.90 -12.13
CA SER A 149 4.52 -4.19 -10.84
C SER A 149 4.05 -5.07 -9.70
N VAL A 150 4.42 -4.71 -8.48
CA VAL A 150 3.84 -5.34 -7.28
C VAL A 150 2.37 -4.95 -7.19
N ASN A 151 1.49 -5.95 -7.23
CA ASN A 151 0.05 -5.75 -7.07
C ASN A 151 -0.29 -5.68 -5.58
N THR A 152 -1.15 -4.75 -5.18
CA THR A 152 -1.37 -4.47 -3.75
C THR A 152 -2.82 -4.60 -3.33
N PHE A 153 -3.02 -5.21 -2.17
CA PHE A 153 -4.29 -5.19 -1.46
C PHE A 153 -4.41 -3.86 -0.71
N ARG A 154 -5.41 -3.06 -1.03
CA ARG A 154 -5.82 -1.95 -0.20
C ARG A 154 -6.78 -2.46 0.86
N VAL A 155 -6.32 -2.48 2.10
CA VAL A 155 -7.12 -2.87 3.26
C VAL A 155 -7.29 -1.66 4.16
N ILE A 156 -8.52 -1.31 4.49
CA ILE A 156 -8.82 -0.24 5.44
C ILE A 156 -9.28 -0.87 6.73
N THR A 157 -8.70 -0.44 7.85
CA THR A 157 -9.09 -0.85 9.20
C THR A 157 -9.50 0.36 10.01
N TYR A 158 -10.48 0.22 10.89
CA TYR A 158 -10.91 1.29 11.79
C TYR A 158 -11.25 0.77 13.18
N ILE A 159 -11.11 1.64 14.20
CA ILE A 159 -11.46 1.35 15.58
C ILE A 159 -12.87 1.89 15.86
N LEU A 160 -13.74 1.05 16.36
CA LEU A 160 -15.08 1.43 16.83
C LEU A 160 -15.50 0.49 17.96
N ASP A 161 -16.05 1.04 19.05
CA ASP A 161 -16.51 0.28 20.22
C ASP A 161 -15.40 -0.67 20.74
N ASP A 162 -14.18 -0.15 20.88
CA ASP A 162 -12.96 -0.85 21.36
C ASP A 162 -12.58 -2.09 20.54
N ARG A 163 -13.00 -2.13 19.28
CA ARG A 163 -12.69 -3.19 18.33
C ARG A 163 -12.12 -2.65 17.03
N ILE A 164 -11.21 -3.40 16.44
CA ILE A 164 -10.70 -3.12 15.11
C ILE A 164 -11.57 -3.86 14.09
N HIS A 165 -12.07 -3.10 13.12
CA HIS A 165 -12.89 -3.59 12.02
C HIS A 165 -12.13 -3.49 10.70
N ILE A 166 -12.50 -4.32 9.73
CA ILE A 166 -11.92 -4.33 8.38
C ILE A 166 -13.00 -3.95 7.38
N CYS A 167 -12.71 -2.96 6.53
CA CYS A 167 -13.56 -2.58 5.40
C CYS A 167 -13.47 -3.57 4.23
N PRO A 168 -14.36 -3.49 3.22
CA PRO A 168 -14.22 -4.24 1.99
C PRO A 168 -12.85 -4.02 1.34
N ILE A 169 -12.20 -5.12 0.93
CA ILE A 169 -10.84 -5.10 0.41
C ILE A 169 -10.85 -4.90 -1.10
N ALA A 170 -9.94 -4.07 -1.60
CA ALA A 170 -9.70 -3.90 -3.03
C ALA A 170 -8.29 -4.41 -3.38
N LEU A 171 -8.17 -5.08 -4.54
CA LEU A 171 -6.89 -5.42 -5.15
C LEU A 171 -6.59 -4.42 -6.25
N ARG A 172 -5.44 -3.77 -6.18
CA ARG A 172 -4.92 -2.85 -7.21
C ARG A 172 -3.96 -3.60 -8.11
N LEU A 173 -4.10 -3.41 -9.40
CA LEU A 173 -3.31 -4.06 -10.44
C LEU A 173 -2.72 -2.99 -11.37
N GLY A 174 -1.44 -3.09 -11.64
CA GLY A 174 -0.78 -2.22 -12.62
C GLY A 174 -1.20 -2.52 -14.06
N ARG A 175 -0.86 -1.63 -15.00
CA ARG A 175 -1.10 -1.76 -16.44
C ARG A 175 0.08 -1.24 -17.25
N SER A 176 0.15 -1.67 -18.52
CA SER A 176 1.00 -1.07 -19.55
C SER A 176 2.48 -1.03 -19.22
N SER A 177 3.02 -2.14 -18.71
CA SER A 177 4.42 -2.25 -18.26
C SER A 177 4.85 -1.17 -17.26
N SER A 178 3.88 -0.55 -16.58
CA SER A 178 4.16 0.36 -15.46
C SER A 178 4.78 -0.43 -14.31
N ASP A 179 5.75 0.15 -13.65
CA ASP A 179 6.33 -0.33 -12.39
C ASP A 179 5.44 -0.04 -11.16
N ARG A 180 4.22 0.49 -11.39
CA ARG A 180 3.25 0.94 -10.37
C ARG A 180 1.87 0.34 -10.60
N ASP A 181 1.20 -0.01 -9.51
CA ASP A 181 -0.17 -0.52 -9.50
C ASP A 181 -1.23 0.57 -9.26
N ASN A 182 -0.82 1.81 -9.13
CA ASN A 182 -1.70 2.90 -8.71
C ASN A 182 -2.75 3.24 -9.78
N ILE A 183 -4.02 3.33 -9.34
CA ILE A 183 -5.17 3.64 -10.20
C ILE A 183 -5.04 5.00 -10.89
N HIS A 184 -4.39 6.00 -10.25
CA HIS A 184 -4.15 7.32 -10.84
C HIS A 184 -3.12 7.31 -11.99
N TYR A 185 -2.34 6.23 -12.11
CA TYR A 185 -1.40 6.01 -13.22
C TYR A 185 -1.90 4.98 -14.23
N GLY A 186 -3.22 4.83 -14.31
CA GLY A 186 -3.87 3.95 -15.27
C GLY A 186 -4.01 2.49 -14.79
N GLY A 187 -3.67 2.19 -13.55
CA GLY A 187 -3.97 0.90 -12.93
C GLY A 187 -5.47 0.62 -12.85
N VAL A 188 -5.83 -0.59 -12.51
CA VAL A 188 -7.22 -1.00 -12.27
C VAL A 188 -7.38 -1.55 -10.87
N CYS A 189 -8.59 -1.40 -10.33
CA CYS A 189 -8.97 -1.96 -9.04
C CYS A 189 -10.09 -2.97 -9.19
N ILE A 190 -10.03 -4.04 -8.38
CA ILE A 190 -11.05 -5.08 -8.35
C ILE A 190 -11.38 -5.47 -6.91
N GLY A 191 -12.65 -5.76 -6.65
CA GLY A 191 -13.12 -6.25 -5.35
C GLY A 191 -12.81 -7.74 -5.16
N ILE A 192 -12.81 -8.19 -3.90
CA ILE A 192 -12.51 -9.56 -3.51
C ILE A 192 -13.67 -10.10 -2.67
N ASN A 193 -14.17 -11.28 -3.02
CA ASN A 193 -15.18 -12.00 -2.24
C ASN A 193 -14.56 -12.62 -0.97
N ALA A 194 -15.39 -12.99 -0.02
CA ALA A 194 -14.96 -13.57 1.25
C ALA A 194 -14.16 -14.89 1.11
N ASP A 195 -14.40 -15.63 0.04
CA ASP A 195 -13.71 -16.89 -0.29
C ASP A 195 -12.37 -16.70 -1.03
N GLY A 196 -11.97 -15.45 -1.28
CA GLY A 196 -10.75 -15.11 -2.02
C GLY A 196 -10.94 -15.06 -3.54
N THR A 197 -12.12 -15.28 -4.08
CA THR A 197 -12.39 -15.08 -5.50
C THR A 197 -12.50 -13.60 -5.83
N LEU A 198 -11.99 -13.18 -7.00
CA LEU A 198 -12.16 -11.82 -7.48
C LEU A 198 -13.62 -11.58 -7.90
N LYS A 199 -14.06 -10.33 -7.80
CA LYS A 199 -15.31 -9.87 -8.42
C LYS A 199 -15.21 -10.05 -9.95
N LYS A 200 -16.32 -9.87 -10.66
CA LYS A 200 -16.38 -10.13 -12.11
C LYS A 200 -15.64 -9.10 -12.95
N GLU A 201 -15.59 -7.87 -12.47
CA GLU A 201 -15.08 -6.71 -13.21
C GLU A 201 -14.13 -5.88 -12.35
N ALA A 202 -13.05 -5.42 -12.98
CA ALA A 202 -12.18 -4.38 -12.46
C ALA A 202 -12.56 -3.03 -13.08
N PHE A 203 -12.14 -1.95 -12.41
CA PHE A 203 -12.47 -0.59 -12.80
C PHE A 203 -11.22 0.28 -12.85
N SER A 204 -11.12 1.16 -13.85
CA SER A 204 -10.18 2.28 -13.84
C SER A 204 -10.77 3.47 -13.06
N GLU A 205 -9.94 4.46 -12.75
CA GLU A 205 -10.38 5.71 -12.14
C GLU A 205 -11.37 6.46 -13.05
N GLN A 206 -11.22 6.34 -14.36
CA GLN A 206 -12.09 6.97 -15.35
C GLN A 206 -13.43 6.26 -15.54
N GLY A 207 -13.64 5.15 -14.80
CA GLY A 207 -14.90 4.38 -14.86
C GLY A 207 -14.97 3.37 -15.99
N GLU A 208 -13.85 3.03 -16.62
CA GLU A 208 -13.80 1.92 -17.58
C GLU A 208 -13.97 0.59 -16.84
N HIS A 209 -14.63 -0.37 -17.48
CA HIS A 209 -14.90 -1.70 -16.95
C HIS A 209 -14.08 -2.78 -17.69
N PHE A 210 -13.50 -3.70 -16.93
CA PHE A 210 -12.66 -4.76 -17.48
C PHE A 210 -13.05 -6.10 -16.89
N VAL A 211 -13.45 -7.06 -17.72
CA VAL A 211 -13.71 -8.46 -17.33
C VAL A 211 -12.45 -9.32 -17.39
N PHE A 212 -11.40 -8.81 -18.05
CA PHE A 212 -10.06 -9.39 -18.17
C PHE A 212 -9.04 -8.30 -17.81
N HIS A 213 -7.90 -8.71 -17.27
CA HIS A 213 -6.79 -7.76 -17.13
C HIS A 213 -6.40 -7.20 -18.50
N PRO A 214 -6.29 -5.86 -18.66
CA PRO A 214 -6.10 -5.24 -19.98
C PRO A 214 -4.88 -5.74 -20.77
N ASP A 215 -3.78 -6.05 -20.07
CA ASP A 215 -2.53 -6.47 -20.70
C ASP A 215 -2.39 -8.00 -20.75
N THR A 216 -2.47 -8.68 -19.61
CA THR A 216 -2.25 -10.14 -19.50
C THR A 216 -3.42 -10.97 -20.01
N LYS A 217 -4.60 -10.36 -20.22
CA LYS A 217 -5.84 -11.04 -20.65
C LYS A 217 -6.35 -12.10 -19.67
N VAL A 218 -5.83 -12.13 -18.47
CA VAL A 218 -6.32 -13.01 -17.40
C VAL A 218 -7.76 -12.63 -17.06
N LYS A 219 -8.65 -13.62 -17.06
CA LYS A 219 -10.06 -13.42 -16.70
C LYS A 219 -10.22 -13.26 -15.19
N PHE A 220 -10.94 -12.24 -14.76
CA PHE A 220 -11.17 -11.99 -13.33
C PHE A 220 -12.20 -12.92 -12.72
N SER A 221 -13.30 -13.16 -13.42
CA SER A 221 -14.36 -14.04 -12.93
C SER A 221 -13.85 -15.47 -12.70
N GLY A 222 -13.94 -15.94 -11.47
CA GLY A 222 -13.44 -17.25 -11.05
C GLY A 222 -11.96 -17.29 -10.72
N TYR A 223 -11.21 -16.19 -10.90
CA TYR A 223 -9.84 -16.12 -10.41
C TYR A 223 -9.84 -16.06 -8.89
N ASN A 224 -9.03 -16.90 -8.24
CA ASN A 224 -8.98 -17.02 -6.79
C ASN A 224 -7.57 -16.77 -6.28
N ILE A 225 -7.43 -15.75 -5.41
CA ILE A 225 -6.16 -15.44 -4.73
C ILE A 225 -5.87 -16.38 -3.56
N GLY A 226 -6.81 -17.29 -3.22
CA GLY A 226 -6.73 -18.18 -2.09
C GLY A 226 -7.37 -17.61 -0.82
N GLY A 227 -8.42 -18.27 -0.31
CA GLY A 227 -9.09 -17.85 0.92
C GLY A 227 -8.16 -17.81 2.13
N GLY A 228 -7.18 -18.73 2.20
CA GLY A 228 -6.14 -18.74 3.25
C GLY A 228 -5.25 -17.49 3.20
N ASN A 229 -4.93 -16.98 2.00
CA ASN A 229 -4.18 -15.74 1.82
C ASN A 229 -4.98 -14.54 2.35
N LEU A 230 -6.26 -14.47 2.00
CA LEU A 230 -7.14 -13.40 2.47
C LEU A 230 -7.31 -13.41 3.99
N THR A 231 -7.45 -14.58 4.60
CA THR A 231 -7.50 -14.75 6.05
C THR A 231 -6.22 -14.22 6.70
N ARG A 232 -5.07 -14.61 6.19
CA ARG A 232 -3.75 -14.17 6.69
C ARG A 232 -3.58 -12.66 6.59
N ILE A 233 -3.98 -12.05 5.47
CA ILE A 233 -3.97 -10.59 5.29
C ILE A 233 -4.82 -9.93 6.37
N LYS A 234 -6.06 -10.41 6.60
CA LYS A 234 -6.97 -9.86 7.61
C LYS A 234 -6.39 -9.97 9.03
N GLU A 235 -5.86 -11.12 9.40
CA GLU A 235 -5.25 -11.32 10.72
C GLU A 235 -4.03 -10.42 10.93
N THR A 236 -3.20 -10.27 9.89
CA THR A 236 -2.00 -9.42 9.93
C THR A 236 -2.36 -7.94 10.13
N VAL A 237 -3.34 -7.41 9.40
CA VAL A 237 -3.72 -5.98 9.57
C VAL A 237 -4.34 -5.71 10.93
N LEU A 238 -5.06 -6.67 11.52
CA LEU A 238 -5.58 -6.52 12.88
C LEU A 238 -4.44 -6.42 13.90
N LYS A 239 -3.42 -7.28 13.78
CA LYS A 239 -2.23 -7.23 14.63
C LYS A 239 -1.45 -5.91 14.44
N MET A 240 -1.27 -5.47 13.18
CA MET A 240 -0.58 -4.21 12.89
C MET A 240 -1.34 -3.01 13.44
N HIS A 241 -2.67 -2.93 13.26
CA HIS A 241 -3.45 -1.81 13.76
C HIS A 241 -3.44 -1.73 15.29
N ALA A 242 -3.42 -2.87 15.98
CA ALA A 242 -3.30 -2.91 17.44
C ALA A 242 -2.01 -2.25 17.98
N ASN A 243 -0.95 -2.17 17.16
CA ASN A 243 0.28 -1.44 17.51
C ASN A 243 0.16 0.08 17.33
N LEU A 244 -0.91 0.56 16.72
CA LEU A 244 -1.15 1.99 16.43
C LEU A 244 -2.47 2.49 17.03
N PRO A 245 -2.70 2.33 18.36
CA PRO A 245 -4.01 2.60 18.98
C PRO A 245 -4.41 4.08 18.97
N TYR A 246 -3.46 4.99 18.68
CA TYR A 246 -3.72 6.43 18.55
C TYR A 246 -4.37 6.84 17.23
N LEU A 247 -4.38 5.94 16.24
CA LEU A 247 -4.96 6.20 14.92
C LEU A 247 -6.22 5.36 14.74
N GLY A 248 -7.35 6.04 14.63
CA GLY A 248 -8.67 5.38 14.57
C GLY A 248 -9.01 4.78 13.22
N ILE A 249 -8.28 5.13 12.14
CA ILE A 249 -8.50 4.57 10.80
C ILE A 249 -7.19 4.53 10.01
N LEU A 250 -6.89 3.41 9.37
CA LEU A 250 -5.65 3.17 8.65
C LEU A 250 -5.92 2.46 7.32
N SER A 251 -5.20 2.87 6.27
CA SER A 251 -5.18 2.16 5.00
C SER A 251 -3.83 1.49 4.79
N TRP A 252 -3.86 0.20 4.56
CA TRP A 252 -2.70 -0.66 4.39
C TRP A 252 -2.54 -1.03 2.92
N ASP A 253 -1.35 -0.84 2.37
CA ASP A 253 -0.96 -1.36 1.08
C ASP A 253 -0.09 -2.60 1.31
N LEU A 254 -0.64 -3.75 0.96
CA LEU A 254 -0.04 -5.06 1.24
C LEU A 254 0.12 -5.86 -0.04
N SER A 255 1.09 -6.76 -0.06
CA SER A 255 1.22 -7.78 -1.10
C SER A 255 1.42 -9.16 -0.47
N LEU A 256 1.71 -10.16 -1.29
CA LEU A 256 2.15 -11.48 -0.86
C LEU A 256 3.48 -11.75 -1.56
N ASP A 257 4.47 -12.27 -0.83
CA ASP A 257 5.72 -12.71 -1.42
C ASP A 257 5.65 -14.17 -1.91
N THR A 258 6.72 -14.62 -2.53
CA THR A 258 6.84 -15.98 -3.08
C THR A 258 6.77 -17.09 -2.02
N GLU A 259 7.01 -16.77 -0.75
CA GLU A 259 6.90 -17.70 0.38
C GLU A 259 5.50 -17.66 1.00
N GLY A 260 4.65 -16.75 0.53
CA GLY A 260 3.28 -16.55 0.99
C GLY A 260 3.17 -15.71 2.25
N ALA A 261 4.23 -15.01 2.67
CA ALA A 261 4.14 -14.03 3.74
C ALA A 261 3.40 -12.77 3.26
N VAL A 262 2.75 -12.08 4.20
CA VAL A 262 2.12 -10.78 3.92
C VAL A 262 3.19 -9.70 3.92
N VAL A 263 3.37 -9.01 2.79
CA VAL A 263 4.36 -7.94 2.65
C VAL A 263 3.71 -6.60 2.95
N LEU A 264 4.28 -5.83 3.88
CA LEU A 264 3.86 -4.46 4.14
C LEU A 264 4.61 -3.49 3.21
N ILE A 265 3.90 -2.92 2.24
CA ILE A 265 4.45 -1.92 1.33
C ILE A 265 4.38 -0.52 1.95
N GLU A 266 3.21 -0.16 2.52
CA GLU A 266 2.95 1.16 3.08
C GLU A 266 1.77 1.14 4.06
N VAL A 267 1.78 2.04 5.03
CA VAL A 267 0.61 2.44 5.81
C VAL A 267 0.27 3.89 5.50
N ASN A 268 -0.98 4.13 5.14
CA ASN A 268 -1.51 5.48 4.93
C ASN A 268 -2.29 5.88 6.17
N THR A 269 -1.85 6.95 6.81
CA THR A 269 -2.38 7.49 8.07
C THR A 269 -3.16 8.77 7.86
N THR A 270 -2.92 9.47 6.75
CA THR A 270 -3.61 10.70 6.32
C THR A 270 -3.79 10.71 4.81
N GLY A 271 -4.73 11.50 4.30
CA GLY A 271 -4.98 11.63 2.87
C GLY A 271 -5.43 10.32 2.23
N GLN A 272 -6.05 9.46 2.99
CA GLN A 272 -6.53 8.16 2.56
C GLN A 272 -7.69 8.32 1.58
N SER A 273 -7.73 7.45 0.57
CA SER A 273 -8.86 7.34 -0.37
C SER A 273 -9.62 6.06 -0.10
N ALA A 274 -10.89 6.18 0.29
CA ALA A 274 -11.74 5.04 0.65
C ALA A 274 -12.77 4.69 -0.42
N TRP A 275 -13.02 5.61 -1.36
CA TRP A 275 -14.10 5.52 -2.34
C TRP A 275 -14.03 4.27 -3.23
N PHE A 276 -12.82 3.91 -3.69
CA PHE A 276 -12.68 2.79 -4.62
C PHE A 276 -12.90 1.42 -3.95
N CYS A 277 -12.67 1.27 -2.64
CA CYS A 277 -13.03 0.05 -1.93
C CYS A 277 -14.54 -0.21 -1.97
N GLN A 278 -15.35 0.83 -1.85
CA GLN A 278 -16.81 0.74 -1.99
C GLN A 278 -17.20 0.50 -3.45
N MET A 279 -16.57 1.23 -4.37
CA MET A 279 -16.83 1.14 -5.79
C MET A 279 -16.66 -0.29 -6.32
N VAL A 280 -15.49 -0.91 -6.07
CA VAL A 280 -15.17 -2.22 -6.65
C VAL A 280 -15.90 -3.38 -5.99
N ASN A 281 -16.37 -3.20 -4.76
CA ASN A 281 -17.11 -4.24 -4.03
C ASN A 281 -18.65 -4.09 -4.15
N GLY A 282 -19.14 -2.89 -4.47
CA GLY A 282 -20.58 -2.59 -4.45
C GLY A 282 -21.17 -2.63 -3.03
N GLU A 283 -20.34 -2.38 -2.01
CA GLU A 283 -20.65 -2.48 -0.60
C GLU A 283 -20.30 -1.18 0.13
N SER A 284 -20.99 -0.85 1.24
CA SER A 284 -20.63 0.31 2.05
C SER A 284 -19.29 0.08 2.77
N LEU A 285 -18.56 1.18 3.00
CA LEU A 285 -17.24 1.13 3.66
C LEU A 285 -17.31 0.53 5.07
N PHE A 286 -18.33 0.92 5.84
CA PHE A 286 -18.45 0.57 7.25
C PHE A 286 -19.59 -0.45 7.55
N GLY A 287 -20.29 -0.95 6.53
CA GLY A 287 -21.38 -1.89 6.70
C GLY A 287 -22.44 -1.37 7.69
N GLU A 288 -22.82 -2.21 8.63
CA GLU A 288 -23.79 -1.87 9.71
C GLU A 288 -23.32 -0.72 10.62
N ASN A 289 -22.02 -0.46 10.67
CA ASN A 289 -21.44 0.61 11.48
C ASN A 289 -21.54 2.00 10.84
N THR A 290 -22.04 2.12 9.60
CA THR A 290 -22.12 3.41 8.88
C THR A 290 -22.85 4.48 9.69
N GLY A 291 -23.97 4.11 10.35
CA GLY A 291 -24.73 5.04 11.20
C GLY A 291 -23.91 5.60 12.38
N LYS A 292 -23.13 4.74 13.04
CA LYS A 292 -22.24 5.16 14.15
C LYS A 292 -21.10 6.07 13.64
N MET A 293 -20.51 5.74 12.50
CA MET A 293 -19.44 6.55 11.88
C MET A 293 -19.97 7.94 11.50
N LEU A 294 -21.21 8.04 10.98
CA LEU A 294 -21.85 9.32 10.72
C LEU A 294 -22.14 10.12 11.99
N GLN A 295 -22.47 9.46 13.10
CA GLN A 295 -22.67 10.14 14.40
C GLN A 295 -21.38 10.74 14.92
N LEU A 296 -20.22 10.11 14.71
CA LEU A 296 -18.93 10.65 15.11
C LEU A 296 -18.67 12.03 14.48
N ILE A 297 -19.01 12.25 13.22
CA ILE A 297 -18.74 13.51 12.52
C ILE A 297 -19.78 14.61 12.74
N ARG A 298 -20.90 14.30 13.40
CA ARG A 298 -21.94 15.29 13.79
C ARG A 298 -21.60 16.06 15.04
N LYS A 299 -20.76 15.52 15.89
CA LYS A 299 -20.26 16.13 17.12
C LYS A 299 -18.96 16.90 16.86
#